data_249d6a6ee9d92448834ba6496f85972a
#
_entry.id   249d6a6ee9d92448834ba6496f85972a
#
_cell.length_a   1.000
_cell.length_b   1.000
_cell.length_c   1.000
_cell.angle_alpha   90.00
_cell.angle_beta   90.00
_cell.angle_gamma   90.00
#
_symmetry.space_group_name_H-M   'P 1'
#
loop_
_entity.id
_entity.type
_entity.pdbx_description
1 polymer ?
#
loop_
_entity_poly.entity_id
_entity_poly.type
_entity_poly.pdbx_seq_one_letter_code
_entity_poly.pdbx_strand_id
1 'polypeptide(L)'
;MQRQALWNRLYLSGIDGRAADLARENGLGLEIAAFCYAPNLEDPAVLSAVRADMAGLHRFWLHVPFAELCPCAIDPLVRQVTARRYRQAIALARDLGVRQLVIHGGFVPQVYFPEWYVEQSVLFWRELLAELPPDMTIALENVMEPEPRLLADIARQVDDPRLGLCLDVGHANTFVSRVPPLEWVAPMAPWLRHVHLHNNLGREDLHDSLGRGSIPMEQVLDTILELCPEATFTLENQDCGPSLDWLRQHGYGANT
;
A
#
# COMPACT_ATOMS: atom_id res chain seq x y z
N MET A 1 22.47 8.71 -8.22
CA MET A 1 21.56 9.72 -7.64
C MET A 1 20.12 9.23 -7.53
N GLN A 2 19.51 8.63 -8.56
CA GLN A 2 18.09 8.17 -8.47
C GLN A 2 17.88 7.04 -7.44
N ARG A 3 18.74 5.99 -7.45
CA ARG A 3 18.60 4.87 -6.48
C ARG A 3 18.66 5.33 -5.02
N GLN A 4 19.56 6.25 -4.70
CA GLN A 4 19.71 6.79 -3.34
C GLN A 4 18.51 7.63 -2.87
N ALA A 5 17.76 8.23 -3.79
CA ALA A 5 16.55 8.97 -3.47
C ALA A 5 15.44 8.07 -2.90
N LEU A 6 15.47 6.75 -3.17
CA LEU A 6 14.53 5.79 -2.61
C LEU A 6 14.59 5.79 -1.07
N TRP A 7 15.79 5.80 -0.48
CA TRP A 7 15.97 5.73 0.97
C TRP A 7 15.22 6.85 1.72
N ASN A 8 15.24 8.07 1.18
CA ASN A 8 14.54 9.19 1.78
C ASN A 8 13.01 9.09 1.70
N ARG A 9 12.49 8.16 0.89
CA ARG A 9 11.07 7.91 0.66
C ARG A 9 10.65 6.51 1.14
N LEU A 10 11.51 5.86 1.91
CA LEU A 10 11.29 4.50 2.43
C LEU A 10 10.57 4.55 3.78
N TYR A 11 9.67 3.61 3.96
CA TYR A 11 8.92 3.31 5.16
C TYR A 11 9.10 1.83 5.50
N LEU A 12 8.86 1.48 6.75
CA LEU A 12 8.81 0.09 7.21
C LEU A 12 7.40 -0.23 7.67
N SER A 13 6.90 -1.39 7.30
CA SER A 13 5.57 -1.83 7.73
C SER A 13 5.59 -2.34 9.17
N GLY A 14 4.61 -1.91 9.96
CA GLY A 14 4.37 -2.38 11.32
C GLY A 14 3.98 -3.87 11.43
N ILE A 15 4.04 -4.65 10.34
CA ILE A 15 4.01 -6.12 10.40
C ILE A 15 5.30 -6.66 11.05
N ASP A 16 6.44 -6.01 10.83
CA ASP A 16 7.65 -6.26 11.62
C ASP A 16 7.52 -5.59 12.99
N GLY A 17 7.46 -6.37 14.07
CA GLY A 17 7.35 -5.84 15.43
C GLY A 17 8.51 -4.91 15.85
N ARG A 18 9.59 -4.81 15.05
CA ARG A 18 10.74 -3.91 15.26
C ARG A 18 10.74 -2.72 14.28
N ALA A 19 9.72 -2.60 13.44
CA ALA A 19 9.69 -1.58 12.37
C ALA A 19 9.89 -0.16 12.92
N ALA A 20 9.26 0.18 14.04
CA ALA A 20 9.39 1.52 14.64
C ALA A 20 10.82 1.82 15.11
N ASP A 21 11.50 0.85 15.74
CA ASP A 21 12.89 1.01 16.17
C ASP A 21 13.85 1.09 14.97
N LEU A 22 13.70 0.18 14.01
CA LEU A 22 14.49 0.20 12.78
C LEU A 22 14.27 1.50 11.99
N ALA A 23 13.05 2.03 11.97
CA ALA A 23 12.75 3.29 11.30
C ALA A 23 13.46 4.47 11.98
N ARG A 24 13.47 4.53 13.32
CA ARG A 24 14.22 5.55 14.09
C ARG A 24 15.72 5.46 13.84
N GLU A 25 16.30 4.26 13.92
CA GLU A 25 17.73 4.03 13.72
C GLU A 25 18.21 4.43 12.31
N ASN A 26 17.34 4.31 11.31
CA ASN A 26 17.68 4.53 9.91
C ASN A 26 17.12 5.84 9.33
N GLY A 27 16.39 6.65 10.10
CA GLY A 27 15.76 7.89 9.62
C GLY A 27 14.64 7.65 8.60
N LEU A 28 13.94 6.50 8.70
CA LEU A 28 12.87 6.07 7.77
C LEU A 28 11.49 6.46 8.29
N GLY A 29 10.45 6.27 7.44
CA GLY A 29 9.06 6.38 7.84
C GLY A 29 8.51 5.07 8.41
N LEU A 30 7.30 5.13 8.96
CA LEU A 30 6.55 3.96 9.45
C LEU A 30 5.21 3.88 8.72
N GLU A 31 4.87 2.71 8.21
CA GLU A 31 3.52 2.38 7.81
C GLU A 31 2.83 1.63 8.94
N ILE A 32 1.76 2.22 9.46
CA ILE A 32 1.00 1.69 10.58
C ILE A 32 0.09 0.58 10.08
N ALA A 33 0.44 -0.68 10.38
CA ALA A 33 -0.33 -1.86 9.98
C ALA A 33 -1.28 -2.38 11.08
N ALA A 34 -1.20 -1.88 12.30
CA ALA A 34 -2.00 -2.35 13.42
C ALA A 34 -3.52 -2.27 13.18
N PHE A 35 -3.96 -1.37 12.31
CA PHE A 35 -5.37 -1.14 11.98
C PHE A 35 -5.86 -1.89 10.73
N CYS A 36 -5.05 -2.74 10.11
CA CYS A 36 -5.49 -3.68 9.07
C CYS A 36 -6.62 -4.61 9.56
N TYR A 37 -6.65 -4.88 10.85
CA TYR A 37 -7.70 -5.64 11.52
C TYR A 37 -8.77 -4.68 12.09
N ALA A 38 -9.97 -4.71 11.52
CA ALA A 38 -11.04 -3.74 11.82
C ALA A 38 -11.40 -3.59 13.31
N PRO A 39 -11.41 -4.65 14.16
CA PRO A 39 -11.65 -4.49 15.60
C PRO A 39 -10.64 -3.59 16.30
N ASN A 40 -9.40 -3.50 15.82
CA ASN A 40 -8.35 -2.65 16.40
C ASN A 40 -8.66 -1.15 16.30
N LEU A 41 -9.52 -0.73 15.37
CA LEU A 41 -9.94 0.68 15.25
C LEU A 41 -10.61 1.24 16.52
N GLU A 42 -11.18 0.34 17.33
CA GLU A 42 -11.94 0.68 18.55
C GLU A 42 -11.21 0.26 19.82
N ASP A 43 -9.99 -0.30 19.73
CA ASP A 43 -9.21 -0.79 20.87
C ASP A 43 -8.23 0.30 21.38
N PRO A 44 -8.46 0.85 22.60
CA PRO A 44 -7.59 1.87 23.16
C PRO A 44 -6.19 1.38 23.50
N ALA A 45 -6.00 0.07 23.72
CA ALA A 45 -4.67 -0.49 23.97
C ALA A 45 -3.84 -0.51 22.69
N VAL A 46 -4.43 -0.89 21.55
CA VAL A 46 -3.79 -0.82 20.24
C VAL A 46 -3.45 0.63 19.88
N LEU A 47 -4.39 1.56 20.08
CA LEU A 47 -4.13 2.98 19.85
C LEU A 47 -2.97 3.52 20.68
N SER A 48 -2.88 3.12 21.95
CA SER A 48 -1.78 3.51 22.84
C SER A 48 -0.43 2.96 22.37
N ALA A 49 -0.39 1.69 21.94
CA ALA A 49 0.82 1.08 21.38
C ALA A 49 1.27 1.78 20.09
N VAL A 50 0.35 2.04 19.16
CA VAL A 50 0.65 2.78 17.93
C VAL A 50 1.22 4.17 18.21
N ARG A 51 0.66 4.90 19.18
CA ARG A 51 1.21 6.21 19.58
C ARG A 51 2.64 6.10 20.14
N ALA A 52 2.95 5.03 20.86
CA ALA A 52 4.31 4.76 21.33
C ALA A 52 5.26 4.46 20.17
N ASP A 53 4.83 3.66 19.18
CA ASP A 53 5.60 3.35 17.98
C ASP A 53 5.86 4.60 17.12
N MET A 54 4.91 5.52 17.04
CA MET A 54 5.03 6.79 16.32
C MET A 54 5.99 7.77 16.98
N ALA A 55 6.29 7.61 18.28
CA ALA A 55 7.10 8.57 19.03
C ALA A 55 8.50 8.71 18.42
N GLY A 56 8.92 9.96 18.12
CA GLY A 56 10.22 10.27 17.50
C GLY A 56 10.28 10.04 15.98
N LEU A 57 9.20 9.58 15.35
CA LEU A 57 9.06 9.49 13.89
C LEU A 57 8.23 10.67 13.37
N HIS A 58 8.37 10.98 12.07
CA HIS A 58 7.73 12.17 11.45
C HIS A 58 7.04 11.88 10.13
N ARG A 59 7.17 10.66 9.59
CA ARG A 59 6.59 10.27 8.30
C ARG A 59 5.81 9.00 8.47
N PHE A 60 4.52 9.02 8.05
CA PHE A 60 3.61 7.92 8.28
C PHE A 60 2.74 7.64 7.06
N TRP A 61 2.52 6.36 6.80
CA TRP A 61 1.37 5.82 6.10
C TRP A 61 0.50 5.07 7.09
N LEU A 62 -0.77 4.90 6.81
CA LEU A 62 -1.66 4.04 7.57
C LEU A 62 -2.33 3.05 6.63
N HIS A 63 -2.13 1.76 6.88
CA HIS A 63 -2.84 0.70 6.18
C HIS A 63 -4.23 0.52 6.81
N VAL A 64 -5.26 0.67 5.99
CA VAL A 64 -6.66 0.64 6.39
C VAL A 64 -7.15 -0.81 6.53
N PRO A 65 -8.16 -1.14 7.33
CA PRO A 65 -8.73 -2.49 7.38
C PRO A 65 -9.16 -2.96 6.00
N PHE A 66 -8.95 -4.24 5.73
CA PHE A 66 -9.26 -4.82 4.42
C PHE A 66 -10.09 -6.09 4.48
N ALA A 67 -9.92 -6.94 5.51
CA ALA A 67 -10.63 -8.22 5.60
C ALA A 67 -12.15 -8.01 5.58
N GLU A 68 -12.85 -8.77 4.73
CA GLU A 68 -14.31 -8.72 4.46
C GLU A 68 -14.82 -7.37 3.95
N LEU A 69 -13.96 -6.39 3.68
CA LEU A 69 -14.35 -5.08 3.15
C LEU A 69 -14.21 -5.05 1.63
N CYS A 70 -15.32 -4.69 0.97
CA CYS A 70 -15.40 -4.75 -0.48
C CYS A 70 -16.15 -3.54 -1.06
N PRO A 71 -15.42 -2.55 -1.62
CA PRO A 71 -16.02 -1.37 -2.24
C PRO A 71 -16.98 -1.69 -3.39
N CYS A 72 -16.69 -2.74 -4.16
CA CYS A 72 -17.47 -3.16 -5.33
C CYS A 72 -18.54 -4.21 -5.03
N ALA A 73 -18.80 -4.54 -3.75
CA ALA A 73 -19.74 -5.59 -3.39
C ALA A 73 -21.11 -5.42 -4.04
N ILE A 74 -21.71 -6.53 -4.47
CA ILE A 74 -23.06 -6.54 -5.07
C ILE A 74 -24.09 -6.13 -4.01
N ASP A 75 -23.97 -6.68 -2.78
CA ASP A 75 -24.86 -6.33 -1.68
C ASP A 75 -24.56 -4.91 -1.17
N PRO A 76 -25.57 -4.01 -1.18
CA PRO A 76 -25.40 -2.65 -0.68
C PRO A 76 -25.08 -2.58 0.82
N LEU A 77 -25.47 -3.57 1.63
CA LEU A 77 -25.14 -3.60 3.06
C LEU A 77 -23.64 -3.85 3.26
N VAL A 78 -23.00 -4.68 2.43
CA VAL A 78 -21.54 -4.88 2.48
C VAL A 78 -20.83 -3.58 2.12
N ARG A 79 -21.27 -2.86 1.07
CA ARG A 79 -20.71 -1.54 0.72
C ARG A 79 -20.87 -0.52 1.86
N GLN A 80 -22.03 -0.51 2.53
CA GLN A 80 -22.27 0.37 3.67
C GLN A 80 -21.31 0.07 4.84
N VAL A 81 -21.12 -1.20 5.19
CA VAL A 81 -20.15 -1.62 6.21
C VAL A 81 -18.74 -1.21 5.81
N THR A 82 -18.35 -1.44 4.56
CA THR A 82 -17.05 -1.04 4.01
C THR A 82 -16.83 0.47 4.16
N ALA A 83 -17.78 1.28 3.69
CA ALA A 83 -17.70 2.74 3.79
C ALA A 83 -17.62 3.21 5.25
N ARG A 84 -18.39 2.59 6.16
CA ARG A 84 -18.34 2.90 7.59
C ARG A 84 -16.96 2.63 8.18
N ARG A 85 -16.36 1.48 7.90
CA ARG A 85 -15.02 1.12 8.40
C ARG A 85 -13.93 2.04 7.83
N TYR A 86 -14.01 2.40 6.56
CA TYR A 86 -13.07 3.34 5.96
C TYR A 86 -13.21 4.74 6.58
N ARG A 87 -14.43 5.24 6.83
CA ARG A 87 -14.63 6.51 7.54
C ARG A 87 -14.06 6.48 8.97
N GLN A 88 -14.18 5.36 9.68
CA GLN A 88 -13.56 5.19 11.01
C GLN A 88 -12.04 5.25 10.91
N ALA A 89 -11.43 4.55 9.95
CA ALA A 89 -9.98 4.57 9.74
C ALA A 89 -9.48 5.98 9.32
N ILE A 90 -10.21 6.68 8.45
CA ILE A 90 -9.90 8.07 8.05
C ILE A 90 -9.93 9.01 9.26
N ALA A 91 -10.96 8.90 10.11
CA ALA A 91 -11.06 9.71 11.32
C ALA A 91 -9.90 9.43 12.28
N LEU A 92 -9.56 8.15 12.49
CA LEU A 92 -8.43 7.73 13.31
C LEU A 92 -7.09 8.25 12.75
N ALA A 93 -6.86 8.10 11.45
CA ALA A 93 -5.65 8.61 10.80
C ALA A 93 -5.49 10.12 11.01
N ARG A 94 -6.59 10.88 10.84
CA ARG A 94 -6.60 12.32 11.10
C ARG A 94 -6.21 12.65 12.54
N ASP A 95 -6.76 11.92 13.51
CA ASP A 95 -6.49 12.12 14.94
C ASP A 95 -5.06 11.73 15.33
N LEU A 96 -4.43 10.82 14.58
CA LEU A 96 -3.02 10.46 14.67
C LEU A 96 -2.09 11.45 13.90
N GLY A 97 -2.65 12.37 13.14
CA GLY A 97 -1.86 13.27 12.28
C GLY A 97 -1.36 12.63 10.98
N VAL A 98 -1.85 11.43 10.62
CA VAL A 98 -1.51 10.73 9.38
C VAL A 98 -2.39 11.24 8.24
N ARG A 99 -1.81 11.48 7.07
CA ARG A 99 -2.51 12.03 5.90
C ARG A 99 -2.53 11.09 4.69
N GLN A 100 -1.82 10.00 4.76
CA GLN A 100 -1.62 9.05 3.66
C GLN A 100 -2.15 7.68 4.07
N LEU A 101 -3.03 7.11 3.24
CA LEU A 101 -3.73 5.86 3.51
C LEU A 101 -3.49 4.86 2.39
N VAL A 102 -3.21 3.60 2.74
CA VAL A 102 -3.27 2.47 1.81
C VAL A 102 -4.58 1.72 2.03
N ILE A 103 -5.29 1.42 0.95
CA ILE A 103 -6.56 0.69 0.98
C ILE A 103 -6.57 -0.33 -0.16
N HIS A 104 -6.98 -1.57 0.13
CA HIS A 104 -7.12 -2.61 -0.87
C HIS A 104 -8.23 -2.32 -1.89
N GLY A 105 -8.03 -2.72 -3.15
CA GLY A 105 -9.03 -2.60 -4.21
C GLY A 105 -10.29 -3.43 -3.97
N GLY A 106 -10.15 -4.59 -3.35
CA GLY A 106 -11.26 -5.46 -2.99
C GLY A 106 -11.82 -6.30 -4.14
N PHE A 107 -11.04 -6.52 -5.19
CA PHE A 107 -11.41 -7.45 -6.27
C PHE A 107 -11.37 -8.89 -5.78
N VAL A 108 -12.43 -9.65 -6.08
CA VAL A 108 -12.47 -11.10 -5.79
C VAL A 108 -12.60 -11.85 -7.12
N PRO A 109 -11.54 -12.59 -7.54
CA PRO A 109 -11.55 -13.39 -8.75
C PRO A 109 -12.73 -14.36 -8.80
N GLN A 110 -13.29 -14.56 -9.99
CA GLN A 110 -14.44 -15.44 -10.24
C GLN A 110 -15.77 -14.99 -9.59
N VAL A 111 -15.77 -13.97 -8.74
CA VAL A 111 -16.98 -13.37 -8.15
C VAL A 111 -17.39 -12.14 -8.94
N TYR A 112 -16.44 -11.27 -9.27
CA TYR A 112 -16.72 -10.02 -9.98
C TYR A 112 -16.21 -10.07 -11.41
N PHE A 113 -17.03 -9.57 -12.34
CA PHE A 113 -16.57 -9.21 -13.67
C PHE A 113 -15.73 -7.94 -13.62
N PRO A 114 -14.67 -7.80 -14.43
CA PRO A 114 -13.82 -6.61 -14.47
C PRO A 114 -14.59 -5.30 -14.63
N GLU A 115 -15.58 -5.26 -15.52
CA GLU A 115 -16.41 -4.08 -15.79
C GLU A 115 -17.22 -3.68 -14.56
N TRP A 116 -17.85 -4.65 -13.88
CA TRP A 116 -18.57 -4.42 -12.63
C TRP A 116 -17.66 -3.86 -11.54
N TYR A 117 -16.49 -4.48 -11.38
CA TYR A 117 -15.51 -4.05 -10.39
C TYR A 117 -15.11 -2.59 -10.59
N VAL A 118 -14.76 -2.20 -11.82
CA VAL A 118 -14.36 -0.83 -12.14
C VAL A 118 -15.53 0.13 -11.91
N GLU A 119 -16.72 -0.15 -12.46
CA GLU A 119 -17.90 0.70 -12.35
C GLU A 119 -18.30 0.96 -10.90
N GLN A 120 -18.45 -0.11 -10.09
CA GLN A 120 -18.87 0.02 -8.71
C GLN A 120 -17.79 0.67 -7.82
N SER A 121 -16.53 0.37 -8.08
CA SER A 121 -15.42 1.03 -7.39
C SER A 121 -15.39 2.54 -7.68
N VAL A 122 -15.58 2.95 -8.92
CA VAL A 122 -15.64 4.39 -9.28
C VAL A 122 -16.74 5.11 -8.52
N LEU A 123 -17.93 4.53 -8.43
CA LEU A 123 -19.05 5.10 -7.67
C LEU A 123 -18.70 5.21 -6.18
N PHE A 124 -18.19 4.12 -5.60
CA PHE A 124 -17.83 4.07 -4.19
C PHE A 124 -16.73 5.10 -3.83
N TRP A 125 -15.66 5.16 -4.62
CA TRP A 125 -14.53 6.05 -4.34
C TRP A 125 -14.92 7.52 -4.49
N ARG A 126 -15.73 7.88 -5.48
CA ARG A 126 -16.24 9.25 -5.62
C ARG A 126 -17.07 9.69 -4.40
N GLU A 127 -17.92 8.81 -3.88
CA GLU A 127 -18.69 9.08 -2.67
C GLU A 127 -17.80 9.26 -1.44
N LEU A 128 -16.84 8.36 -1.23
CA LEU A 128 -15.92 8.43 -0.08
C LEU A 128 -15.01 9.67 -0.15
N LEU A 129 -14.49 9.99 -1.34
CA LEU A 129 -13.62 11.15 -1.54
C LEU A 129 -14.34 12.49 -1.36
N ALA A 130 -15.66 12.55 -1.59
CA ALA A 130 -16.43 13.76 -1.32
C ALA A 130 -16.41 14.15 0.18
N GLU A 131 -16.20 13.17 1.07
CA GLU A 131 -16.12 13.37 2.52
C GLU A 131 -14.66 13.40 3.04
N LEU A 132 -13.68 13.00 2.21
CA LEU A 132 -12.26 12.94 2.60
C LEU A 132 -11.73 14.36 2.84
N PRO A 133 -11.02 14.62 3.97
CA PRO A 133 -10.33 15.89 4.17
C PRO A 133 -9.41 16.25 3.00
N PRO A 134 -9.33 17.52 2.61
CA PRO A 134 -8.61 17.93 1.38
C PRO A 134 -7.10 17.69 1.43
N ASP A 135 -6.52 17.54 2.62
CA ASP A 135 -5.11 17.27 2.87
C ASP A 135 -4.78 15.79 3.05
N MET A 136 -5.77 14.91 2.85
CA MET A 136 -5.57 13.45 2.92
C MET A 136 -5.58 12.82 1.54
N THR A 137 -4.82 11.74 1.38
CA THR A 137 -4.72 10.97 0.13
C THR A 137 -4.89 9.48 0.38
N ILE A 138 -5.42 8.78 -0.62
CA ILE A 138 -5.61 7.34 -0.64
C ILE A 138 -4.76 6.76 -1.77
N ALA A 139 -3.99 5.71 -1.49
CA ALA A 139 -3.35 4.86 -2.47
C ALA A 139 -4.08 3.51 -2.53
N LEU A 140 -4.72 3.23 -3.67
CA LEU A 140 -5.49 2.01 -3.89
C LEU A 140 -4.55 0.88 -4.30
N GLU A 141 -4.52 -0.19 -3.51
CA GLU A 141 -3.57 -1.28 -3.63
C GLU A 141 -4.12 -2.46 -4.44
N ASN A 142 -3.26 -3.05 -5.28
CA ASN A 142 -3.53 -4.32 -5.93
C ASN A 142 -3.31 -5.50 -4.98
N VAL A 143 -4.28 -6.40 -4.92
CA VAL A 143 -4.19 -7.64 -4.14
C VAL A 143 -4.53 -8.86 -4.99
N MET A 144 -5.74 -8.89 -5.54
CA MET A 144 -6.23 -10.02 -6.33
C MET A 144 -6.62 -9.61 -7.76
N GLU A 145 -6.30 -8.39 -8.16
CA GLU A 145 -6.48 -7.95 -9.55
C GLU A 145 -5.54 -8.74 -10.46
N PRO A 146 -6.04 -9.29 -11.58
CA PRO A 146 -5.21 -10.09 -12.48
C PRO A 146 -4.28 -9.26 -13.36
N GLU A 147 -4.49 -7.94 -13.44
CA GLU A 147 -3.74 -7.03 -14.29
C GLU A 147 -3.88 -5.57 -13.82
N PRO A 148 -2.90 -4.70 -14.12
CA PRO A 148 -2.86 -3.32 -13.62
C PRO A 148 -3.98 -2.42 -14.14
N ARG A 149 -4.57 -2.74 -15.30
CA ARG A 149 -5.57 -1.88 -15.95
C ARG A 149 -6.80 -1.66 -15.10
N LEU A 150 -7.19 -2.63 -14.27
CA LEU A 150 -8.39 -2.50 -13.44
C LEU A 150 -8.26 -1.33 -12.47
N LEU A 151 -7.13 -1.23 -11.76
CA LEU A 151 -6.87 -0.11 -10.84
C LEU A 151 -6.60 1.20 -11.59
N ALA A 152 -5.85 1.14 -12.69
CA ALA A 152 -5.58 2.32 -13.52
C ALA A 152 -6.88 2.92 -14.09
N ASP A 153 -7.83 2.09 -14.53
CA ASP A 153 -9.13 2.54 -15.03
C ASP A 153 -10.00 3.14 -13.92
N ILE A 154 -9.94 2.59 -12.70
CA ILE A 154 -10.61 3.19 -11.52
C ILE A 154 -10.04 4.59 -11.26
N ALA A 155 -8.72 4.73 -11.11
CA ALA A 155 -8.08 6.00 -10.82
C ALA A 155 -8.36 7.05 -11.92
N ARG A 156 -8.25 6.64 -13.19
CA ARG A 156 -8.53 7.49 -14.35
C ARG A 156 -9.99 7.96 -14.37
N GLN A 157 -10.95 7.07 -14.05
CA GLN A 157 -12.38 7.44 -14.10
C GLN A 157 -12.82 8.21 -12.86
N VAL A 158 -12.26 7.95 -11.70
CA VAL A 158 -12.53 8.75 -10.48
C VAL A 158 -12.09 10.19 -10.70
N ASP A 159 -10.92 10.39 -11.31
CA ASP A 159 -10.36 11.70 -11.68
C ASP A 159 -10.28 12.68 -10.49
N ASP A 160 -9.80 12.20 -9.35
CA ASP A 160 -9.54 13.01 -8.15
C ASP A 160 -8.07 12.86 -7.75
N PRO A 161 -7.30 13.95 -7.63
CA PRO A 161 -5.87 13.89 -7.31
C PRO A 161 -5.56 13.29 -5.93
N ARG A 162 -6.55 13.15 -5.06
CA ARG A 162 -6.42 12.51 -3.75
C ARG A 162 -6.49 10.98 -3.81
N LEU A 163 -6.92 10.39 -4.94
CA LEU A 163 -6.86 8.96 -5.21
C LEU A 163 -5.66 8.66 -6.11
N GLY A 164 -4.65 8.02 -5.54
CA GLY A 164 -3.56 7.41 -6.26
C GLY A 164 -3.61 5.89 -6.19
N LEU A 165 -2.54 5.25 -6.66
CA LEU A 165 -2.39 3.80 -6.63
C LEU A 165 -1.20 3.40 -5.74
N CYS A 166 -1.32 2.26 -5.10
CA CYS A 166 -0.23 1.51 -4.48
C CYS A 166 0.03 0.25 -5.32
N LEU A 167 1.26 0.07 -5.75
CA LEU A 167 1.70 -1.19 -6.36
C LEU A 167 2.34 -2.05 -5.29
N ASP A 168 1.65 -3.13 -4.89
CA ASP A 168 2.29 -4.22 -4.19
C ASP A 168 2.94 -5.16 -5.21
N VAL A 169 4.28 -5.20 -5.19
CA VAL A 169 5.06 -5.99 -6.16
C VAL A 169 5.02 -7.48 -5.87
N GLY A 170 4.80 -7.87 -4.62
CA GLY A 170 4.64 -9.27 -4.23
C GLY A 170 3.28 -9.80 -4.66
N HIS A 171 2.18 -9.08 -4.42
CA HIS A 171 0.85 -9.41 -4.93
C HIS A 171 0.85 -9.55 -6.46
N ALA A 172 1.56 -8.65 -7.17
CA ALA A 172 1.74 -8.73 -8.62
C ALA A 172 2.51 -9.97 -9.10
N ASN A 173 3.19 -10.70 -8.19
CA ASN A 173 3.90 -11.94 -8.46
C ASN A 173 3.19 -13.20 -7.92
N THR A 174 1.94 -13.11 -7.49
CA THR A 174 1.17 -14.27 -7.05
C THR A 174 0.51 -14.98 -8.24
N PHE A 175 -0.06 -16.17 -7.98
CA PHE A 175 -0.78 -16.95 -9.01
C PHE A 175 -2.02 -16.23 -9.58
N VAL A 176 -2.47 -15.15 -8.98
CA VAL A 176 -3.63 -14.37 -9.44
C VAL A 176 -3.26 -13.46 -10.60
N SER A 177 -2.04 -12.91 -10.58
CA SER A 177 -1.57 -12.02 -11.63
C SER A 177 -1.37 -12.75 -12.96
N ARG A 178 -1.84 -12.16 -14.05
CA ARG A 178 -1.67 -12.66 -15.41
C ARG A 178 -0.47 -12.07 -16.12
N VAL A 179 0.17 -11.07 -15.52
CA VAL A 179 1.33 -10.38 -16.06
C VAL A 179 2.43 -10.28 -14.99
N PRO A 180 3.71 -10.31 -15.39
CA PRO A 180 4.80 -10.22 -14.42
C PRO A 180 4.86 -8.84 -13.74
N PRO A 181 5.45 -8.73 -12.52
CA PRO A 181 5.47 -7.50 -11.74
C PRO A 181 6.00 -6.27 -12.48
N LEU A 182 7.00 -6.45 -13.34
CA LEU A 182 7.56 -5.35 -14.13
C LEU A 182 6.53 -4.71 -15.08
N GLU A 183 5.59 -5.48 -15.61
CA GLU A 183 4.56 -5.00 -16.52
C GLU A 183 3.41 -4.25 -15.80
N TRP A 184 3.38 -4.30 -14.46
CA TRP A 184 2.44 -3.51 -13.67
C TRP A 184 2.81 -2.03 -13.61
N VAL A 185 4.11 -1.70 -13.67
CA VAL A 185 4.61 -0.36 -13.38
C VAL A 185 4.08 0.68 -14.38
N ALA A 186 4.31 0.48 -15.67
CA ALA A 186 3.99 1.48 -16.69
C ALA A 186 2.51 1.84 -16.78
N PRO A 187 1.55 0.88 -16.73
CA PRO A 187 0.12 1.22 -16.74
C PRO A 187 -0.34 1.96 -15.48
N MET A 188 0.28 1.73 -14.32
CA MET A 188 -0.06 2.40 -13.07
C MET A 188 0.66 3.75 -12.88
N ALA A 189 1.77 3.99 -13.59
CA ALA A 189 2.67 5.12 -13.39
C ALA A 189 1.98 6.50 -13.29
N PRO A 190 0.96 6.85 -14.10
CA PRO A 190 0.30 8.16 -13.99
C PRO A 190 -0.32 8.44 -12.61
N TRP A 191 -0.70 7.40 -11.88
CA TRP A 191 -1.39 7.51 -10.58
C TRP A 191 -0.59 6.89 -9.43
N LEU A 192 0.58 6.28 -9.69
CA LEU A 192 1.37 5.58 -8.69
C LEU A 192 1.92 6.56 -7.64
N ARG A 193 1.55 6.35 -6.36
CA ARG A 193 1.95 7.17 -5.21
C ARG A 193 2.76 6.40 -4.20
N HIS A 194 2.47 5.10 -4.08
CA HIS A 194 3.08 4.23 -3.09
C HIS A 194 3.40 2.86 -3.66
N VAL A 195 4.35 2.17 -3.04
CA VAL A 195 4.78 0.83 -3.48
C VAL A 195 5.07 -0.02 -2.24
N HIS A 196 4.44 -1.18 -2.14
CA HIS A 196 4.82 -2.20 -1.18
C HIS A 196 5.89 -3.12 -1.78
N LEU A 197 6.93 -3.34 -1.01
CA LEU A 197 8.12 -4.08 -1.42
C LEU A 197 8.31 -5.31 -0.56
N HIS A 198 8.08 -6.46 -1.12
CA HIS A 198 8.47 -7.77 -0.62
C HIS A 198 8.66 -8.73 -1.80
N ASN A 199 9.15 -9.92 -1.56
CA ASN A 199 9.38 -10.90 -2.61
C ASN A 199 8.66 -12.23 -2.27
N ASN A 200 8.48 -13.07 -3.29
CA ASN A 200 7.92 -14.41 -3.17
C ASN A 200 8.34 -15.26 -4.36
N LEU A 201 7.89 -16.51 -4.42
CA LEU A 201 8.27 -17.49 -5.45
C LEU A 201 7.22 -17.62 -6.59
N GLY A 202 6.32 -16.66 -6.74
CA GLY A 202 5.35 -16.64 -7.84
C GLY A 202 4.07 -17.46 -7.57
N ARG A 203 3.79 -17.81 -6.31
CA ARG A 203 2.59 -18.56 -5.93
C ARG A 203 1.86 -17.91 -4.77
N GLU A 204 2.45 -17.95 -3.58
CA GLU A 204 1.87 -17.48 -2.34
C GLU A 204 2.45 -16.11 -2.00
N ASP A 205 1.69 -15.34 -1.29
CA ASP A 205 2.09 -14.04 -0.76
C ASP A 205 2.89 -14.25 0.53
N LEU A 206 4.22 -14.41 0.38
CA LEU A 206 5.11 -14.84 1.47
C LEU A 206 5.70 -13.69 2.28
N HIS A 207 5.65 -12.44 1.78
CA HIS A 207 6.31 -11.28 2.38
C HIS A 207 7.81 -11.52 2.67
N ASP A 208 8.49 -12.31 1.82
CA ASP A 208 9.93 -12.59 1.93
C ASP A 208 10.77 -11.32 1.67
N SER A 209 12.00 -11.31 2.17
CA SER A 209 12.95 -10.21 1.92
C SER A 209 13.24 -10.04 0.42
N LEU A 210 13.64 -8.83 0.03
CA LEU A 210 13.81 -8.44 -1.39
C LEU A 210 14.75 -9.36 -2.17
N GLY A 211 15.75 -9.93 -1.51
CA GLY A 211 16.68 -10.88 -2.11
C GLY A 211 16.20 -12.34 -2.19
N ARG A 212 15.01 -12.65 -1.67
CA ARG A 212 14.49 -14.04 -1.54
C ARG A 212 13.19 -14.22 -2.31
N GLY A 213 13.31 -14.53 -3.60
CA GLY A 213 12.13 -14.76 -4.45
C GLY A 213 12.47 -14.72 -5.93
N SER A 214 11.42 -14.66 -6.76
CA SER A 214 11.53 -14.68 -8.22
C SER A 214 11.33 -13.31 -8.87
N ILE A 215 10.97 -12.27 -8.11
CA ILE A 215 10.79 -10.91 -8.65
C ILE A 215 12.15 -10.32 -9.03
N PRO A 216 12.34 -9.81 -10.26
CA PRO A 216 13.55 -9.10 -10.66
C PRO A 216 13.60 -7.70 -10.03
N MET A 217 13.80 -7.66 -8.71
CA MET A 217 13.58 -6.49 -7.86
C MET A 217 14.36 -5.25 -8.30
N GLU A 218 15.62 -5.37 -8.73
CA GLU A 218 16.38 -4.24 -9.24
C GLU A 218 15.72 -3.61 -10.48
N GLN A 219 15.26 -4.44 -11.43
CA GLN A 219 14.61 -3.93 -12.64
C GLN A 219 13.29 -3.24 -12.31
N VAL A 220 12.51 -3.80 -11.40
CA VAL A 220 11.24 -3.22 -10.95
C VAL A 220 11.50 -1.87 -10.28
N LEU A 221 12.43 -1.82 -9.32
CA LEU A 221 12.77 -0.58 -8.61
C LEU A 221 13.32 0.51 -9.53
N ASP A 222 14.24 0.17 -10.43
CA ASP A 222 14.81 1.13 -11.37
C ASP A 222 13.73 1.69 -12.31
N THR A 223 12.81 0.84 -12.79
CA THR A 223 11.68 1.28 -13.62
C THR A 223 10.72 2.19 -12.85
N ILE A 224 10.40 1.87 -11.58
CA ILE A 224 9.56 2.74 -10.74
C ILE A 224 10.24 4.09 -10.51
N LEU A 225 11.53 4.10 -10.18
CA LEU A 225 12.29 5.33 -9.95
C LEU A 225 12.37 6.21 -11.20
N GLU A 226 12.38 5.62 -12.38
CA GLU A 226 12.37 6.34 -13.66
C GLU A 226 11.01 6.94 -13.98
N LEU A 227 9.94 6.13 -13.89
CA LEU A 227 8.60 6.53 -14.32
C LEU A 227 7.81 7.29 -13.23
N CYS A 228 8.11 7.04 -11.96
CA CYS A 228 7.38 7.56 -10.80
C CYS A 228 8.35 8.16 -9.77
N PRO A 229 9.07 9.24 -10.08
CA PRO A 229 10.16 9.76 -9.25
C PRO A 229 9.71 10.25 -7.87
N GLU A 230 8.40 10.46 -7.66
CA GLU A 230 7.84 10.91 -6.39
C GLU A 230 7.20 9.78 -5.57
N ALA A 231 7.13 8.56 -6.09
CA ALA A 231 6.54 7.44 -5.37
C ALA A 231 7.31 7.13 -4.08
N THR A 232 6.59 6.82 -3.02
CA THR A 232 7.13 6.36 -1.73
C THR A 232 7.09 4.84 -1.65
N PHE A 233 7.85 4.24 -0.74
CA PHE A 233 8.04 2.79 -0.67
C PHE A 233 7.89 2.30 0.76
N THR A 234 7.20 1.18 0.98
CA THR A 234 7.18 0.47 2.25
C THR A 234 7.81 -0.91 2.08
N LEU A 235 8.78 -1.26 2.94
CA LEU A 235 9.16 -2.66 3.12
C LEU A 235 8.08 -3.36 3.91
N GLU A 236 7.39 -4.28 3.27
CA GLU A 236 6.30 -5.03 3.87
C GLU A 236 6.72 -6.48 4.16
N ASN A 237 7.74 -6.61 5.02
CA ASN A 237 8.32 -7.88 5.43
C ASN A 237 8.04 -8.16 6.91
N GLN A 238 7.96 -9.45 7.30
CA GLN A 238 7.92 -9.86 8.70
C GLN A 238 9.23 -9.55 9.45
N ASP A 239 10.34 -9.42 8.72
CA ASP A 239 11.64 -8.93 9.16
C ASP A 239 12.21 -8.03 8.08
N CYS A 240 12.23 -6.72 8.31
CA CYS A 240 12.72 -5.71 7.37
C CYS A 240 14.25 -5.67 7.28
N GLY A 241 14.98 -6.18 8.26
CA GLY A 241 16.44 -6.11 8.34
C GLY A 241 17.14 -6.63 7.07
N PRO A 242 16.88 -7.88 6.62
CA PRO A 242 17.48 -8.40 5.39
C PRO A 242 17.18 -7.59 4.14
N SER A 243 16.00 -6.98 4.05
CA SER A 243 15.63 -6.11 2.93
C SER A 243 16.35 -4.76 2.97
N LEU A 244 16.54 -4.17 4.14
CA LEU A 244 17.37 -2.97 4.31
C LEU A 244 18.82 -3.23 3.89
N ASP A 245 19.38 -4.37 4.26
CA ASP A 245 20.73 -4.77 3.86
C ASP A 245 20.82 -5.00 2.35
N TRP A 246 19.82 -5.63 1.76
CA TRP A 246 19.74 -5.81 0.31
C TRP A 246 19.72 -4.44 -0.42
N LEU A 247 18.90 -3.49 0.03
CA LEU A 247 18.85 -2.14 -0.56
C LEU A 247 20.20 -1.42 -0.49
N ARG A 248 20.92 -1.53 0.64
CA ARG A 248 22.28 -0.94 0.77
C ARG A 248 23.25 -1.58 -0.19
N GLN A 249 23.27 -2.91 -0.29
CA GLN A 249 24.17 -3.67 -1.15
C GLN A 249 23.97 -3.37 -2.64
N HIS A 250 22.73 -3.01 -3.06
CA HIS A 250 22.39 -2.70 -4.44
C HIS A 250 22.35 -1.19 -4.75
N GLY A 251 22.85 -0.36 -3.84
CA GLY A 251 23.02 1.09 -4.06
C GLY A 251 21.76 1.93 -3.89
N TYR A 252 20.71 1.38 -3.26
CA TYR A 252 19.49 2.11 -2.90
C TYR A 252 19.54 2.69 -1.47
N GLY A 253 20.58 2.35 -0.69
CA GLY A 253 20.76 2.80 0.69
C GLY A 253 21.22 4.25 0.80
N ALA A 254 21.19 4.79 2.04
CA ALA A 254 21.81 6.08 2.35
C ALA A 254 23.32 6.02 2.04
N ASN A 255 23.87 7.14 1.58
CA ASN A 255 25.32 7.30 1.54
C ASN A 255 25.87 7.22 2.96
N THR A 256 26.74 6.26 3.22
CA THR A 256 27.56 6.20 4.44
C THR A 256 28.63 7.27 4.43
#